data_da2b8310b3d14aafe370698950a7a909
#
_entry.id   da2b8310b3d14aafe370698950a7a909
#
_cell.length_a   1.000
_cell.length_b   1.000
_cell.length_c   1.000
_cell.angle_alpha   90.00
_cell.angle_beta   90.00
_cell.angle_gamma   90.00
#
_symmetry.space_group_name_H-M   'P 1'
#
loop_
_entity.id
_entity.type
_entity.pdbx_description
1 polymer ?
#
loop_
_entity_poly.entity_id
_entity_poly.type
_entity_poly.pdbx_seq_one_letter_code
_entity_poly.pdbx_strand_id
1 'polypeptide(L)'
;MEFVLKKFDNGDISEAVKLVNTAYRNKKTANAWTTEAGIVDGKRVDEDMFKYIVNDPDSVVYAAYIGDKIVGSIQTKLQGENVYIGLFAVDQQFQSHGIGRSLLEYAQGESLKIWSFKSFVMSVVSGREELIDFYLRRGYEKTDAYLDFPESDLWNPCSDLKLVVLKKEI
;
A
#
# COMPACT_ATOMS: atom_id res chain seq x y z
N MET A 1 -8.55 -10.23 -18.53
CA MET A 1 -9.17 -9.11 -17.78
C MET A 1 -8.35 -7.86 -18.02
N GLU A 2 -9.01 -6.84 -18.52
CA GLU A 2 -8.35 -5.59 -18.89
C GLU A 2 -8.51 -4.57 -17.77
N PHE A 3 -7.41 -3.96 -17.33
CA PHE A 3 -7.41 -2.90 -16.32
C PHE A 3 -6.50 -1.75 -16.76
N VAL A 4 -6.78 -0.56 -16.24
CA VAL A 4 -6.05 0.67 -16.53
C VAL A 4 -5.36 1.16 -15.26
N LEU A 5 -4.09 1.54 -15.38
CA LEU A 5 -3.31 2.15 -14.30
C LEU A 5 -3.17 3.64 -14.55
N LYS A 6 -3.48 4.45 -13.57
CA LYS A 6 -3.33 5.91 -13.68
C LYS A 6 -3.21 6.56 -12.29
N LYS A 7 -2.75 7.80 -12.27
CA LYS A 7 -2.77 8.62 -11.08
C LYS A 7 -4.23 8.81 -10.61
N PHE A 8 -4.45 8.67 -9.30
CA PHE A 8 -5.73 9.00 -8.67
C PHE A 8 -5.87 10.52 -8.65
N ASP A 9 -6.92 11.06 -9.22
CA ASP A 9 -7.11 12.48 -9.51
C ASP A 9 -8.38 13.07 -8.90
N ASN A 10 -8.61 12.88 -7.61
CA ASN A 10 -9.83 13.33 -6.92
C ASN A 10 -11.11 12.64 -7.40
N GLY A 11 -11.00 11.42 -7.89
CA GLY A 11 -12.13 10.54 -8.13
C GLY A 11 -12.89 10.27 -6.82
N ASP A 12 -13.66 9.24 -6.76
CA ASP A 12 -14.42 8.93 -5.55
C ASP A 12 -13.51 8.50 -4.39
N ILE A 13 -13.16 9.46 -3.52
CA ILE A 13 -12.35 9.21 -2.32
C ILE A 13 -13.02 8.17 -1.42
N SER A 14 -14.34 8.20 -1.31
CA SER A 14 -15.10 7.22 -0.52
C SER A 14 -14.88 5.80 -1.02
N GLU A 15 -14.89 5.57 -2.34
CA GLU A 15 -14.61 4.25 -2.93
C GLU A 15 -13.17 3.81 -2.69
N ALA A 16 -12.21 4.72 -2.82
CA ALA A 16 -10.81 4.42 -2.56
C ALA A 16 -10.57 4.04 -1.10
N VAL A 17 -11.16 4.78 -0.16
CA VAL A 17 -11.10 4.49 1.27
C VAL A 17 -11.73 3.13 1.58
N LYS A 18 -12.88 2.84 0.99
CA LYS A 18 -13.54 1.53 1.15
C LYS A 18 -12.67 0.39 0.62
N LEU A 19 -12.05 0.56 -0.54
CA LEU A 19 -11.12 -0.42 -1.12
C LEU A 19 -9.98 -0.73 -0.14
N VAL A 20 -9.30 0.30 0.35
CA VAL A 20 -8.15 0.13 1.25
C VAL A 20 -8.57 -0.56 2.54
N ASN A 21 -9.64 -0.09 3.18
CA ASN A 21 -10.10 -0.66 4.45
C ASN A 21 -10.59 -2.10 4.28
N THR A 22 -11.26 -2.43 3.19
CA THR A 22 -11.69 -3.80 2.89
C THR A 22 -10.47 -4.71 2.71
N ALA A 23 -9.45 -4.28 1.97
CA ALA A 23 -8.26 -5.07 1.73
C ALA A 23 -7.44 -5.30 3.02
N TYR A 24 -7.29 -4.27 3.86
CA TYR A 24 -6.46 -4.34 5.06
C TYR A 24 -7.16 -4.89 6.29
N ARG A 25 -8.45 -4.61 6.48
CA ARG A 25 -9.14 -4.79 7.77
C ARG A 25 -10.35 -5.70 7.76
N ASN A 26 -10.89 -6.07 6.59
CA ASN A 26 -12.09 -6.87 6.52
C ASN A 26 -11.79 -8.34 6.86
N LYS A 27 -12.42 -8.87 7.91
CA LYS A 27 -12.27 -10.26 8.35
C LYS A 27 -12.73 -11.27 7.29
N LYS A 28 -13.64 -10.89 6.40
CA LYS A 28 -14.07 -11.72 5.27
C LYS A 28 -12.98 -11.90 4.21
N THR A 29 -11.98 -11.04 4.21
CA THR A 29 -10.84 -11.09 3.31
C THR A 29 -9.56 -11.54 4.03
N ALA A 30 -9.69 -12.27 5.14
CA ALA A 30 -8.57 -12.68 5.99
C ALA A 30 -7.48 -13.48 5.27
N ASN A 31 -7.82 -14.12 4.15
CA ASN A 31 -6.88 -14.87 3.32
C ASN A 31 -6.22 -14.04 2.22
N ALA A 32 -6.61 -12.74 2.07
CA ALA A 32 -5.97 -11.85 1.12
C ALA A 32 -4.55 -11.54 1.56
N TRP A 33 -3.62 -11.46 0.62
CA TRP A 33 -2.20 -11.27 0.93
C TRP A 33 -1.87 -9.92 1.60
N THR A 34 -2.71 -8.89 1.43
CA THR A 34 -2.51 -7.57 2.07
C THR A 34 -3.25 -7.42 3.40
N THR A 35 -4.06 -8.39 3.82
CA THR A 35 -4.92 -8.23 5.00
C THR A 35 -4.14 -8.24 6.30
N GLU A 36 -4.53 -7.35 7.21
CA GLU A 36 -4.14 -7.35 8.62
C GLU A 36 -5.31 -7.75 9.55
N ALA A 37 -6.37 -8.33 8.97
CA ALA A 37 -7.53 -8.77 9.73
C ALA A 37 -7.14 -9.81 10.80
N GLY A 38 -7.62 -9.61 12.04
CA GLY A 38 -7.22 -10.43 13.19
C GLY A 38 -5.89 -10.04 13.82
N ILE A 39 -5.13 -9.14 13.20
CA ILE A 39 -3.86 -8.61 13.71
C ILE A 39 -4.05 -7.17 14.18
N VAL A 40 -4.80 -6.37 13.42
CA VAL A 40 -5.13 -4.98 13.74
C VAL A 40 -6.62 -4.77 13.56
N ASP A 41 -7.28 -4.25 14.57
CA ASP A 41 -8.69 -3.86 14.51
C ASP A 41 -8.82 -2.39 14.08
N GLY A 42 -9.99 -2.03 13.53
CA GLY A 42 -10.30 -0.68 13.10
C GLY A 42 -10.05 -0.44 11.62
N LYS A 43 -9.88 0.83 11.25
CA LYS A 43 -9.68 1.26 9.87
C LYS A 43 -8.20 1.45 9.56
N ARG A 44 -7.79 1.20 8.34
CA ARG A 44 -6.44 1.56 7.85
C ARG A 44 -6.37 3.05 7.52
N VAL A 45 -7.45 3.62 6.98
CA VAL A 45 -7.51 5.01 6.54
C VAL A 45 -8.96 5.51 6.65
N ASP A 46 -9.16 6.81 6.88
CA ASP A 46 -10.44 7.48 6.71
C ASP A 46 -10.38 8.49 5.55
N GLU A 47 -11.50 9.13 5.26
CA GLU A 47 -11.56 10.09 4.14
C GLU A 47 -10.67 11.30 4.35
N ASP A 48 -10.59 11.84 5.58
CA ASP A 48 -9.76 13.00 5.88
C ASP A 48 -8.28 12.69 5.70
N MET A 49 -7.83 11.53 6.18
CA MET A 49 -6.46 11.06 5.99
C MET A 49 -6.14 10.84 4.50
N PHE A 50 -7.07 10.24 3.76
CA PHE A 50 -6.88 10.00 2.33
C PHE A 50 -6.79 11.32 1.55
N LYS A 51 -7.66 12.29 1.86
CA LYS A 51 -7.60 13.64 1.28
C LYS A 51 -6.26 14.33 1.57
N TYR A 52 -5.78 14.22 2.80
CA TYR A 52 -4.48 14.76 3.19
C TYR A 52 -3.36 14.13 2.33
N ILE A 53 -3.36 12.83 2.15
CA ILE A 53 -2.37 12.11 1.34
C ILE A 53 -2.43 12.55 -0.12
N VAL A 54 -3.62 12.64 -0.71
CA VAL A 54 -3.79 13.03 -2.12
C VAL A 54 -3.35 14.48 -2.36
N ASN A 55 -3.49 15.36 -1.38
CA ASN A 55 -3.12 16.77 -1.48
C ASN A 55 -1.68 17.07 -1.02
N ASP A 56 -0.97 16.09 -0.48
CA ASP A 56 0.44 16.25 -0.10
C ASP A 56 1.29 16.37 -1.37
N PRO A 57 2.06 17.48 -1.56
CA PRO A 57 2.87 17.68 -2.76
C PRO A 57 3.98 16.66 -2.94
N ASP A 58 4.42 15.99 -1.87
CA ASP A 58 5.44 14.94 -1.90
C ASP A 58 4.86 13.54 -2.01
N SER A 59 3.54 13.41 -2.21
CA SER A 59 2.83 12.14 -2.27
C SER A 59 2.04 12.02 -3.57
N VAL A 60 2.00 10.80 -4.12
CA VAL A 60 1.14 10.48 -5.26
C VAL A 60 0.44 9.16 -4.97
N VAL A 61 -0.86 9.12 -5.25
CA VAL A 61 -1.62 7.87 -5.22
C VAL A 61 -1.89 7.45 -6.66
N TYR A 62 -1.56 6.20 -6.97
CA TYR A 62 -1.90 5.57 -8.24
C TYR A 62 -2.99 4.52 -8.00
N ALA A 63 -3.80 4.30 -9.00
CA ALA A 63 -4.93 3.38 -8.90
C ALA A 63 -5.06 2.50 -10.14
N ALA A 64 -5.63 1.33 -9.93
CA ALA A 64 -6.03 0.40 -10.98
C ALA A 64 -7.55 0.45 -11.11
N TYR A 65 -8.03 0.50 -12.34
CA TYR A 65 -9.46 0.57 -12.66
C TYR A 65 -9.85 -0.54 -13.63
N ILE A 66 -11.03 -1.09 -13.41
CA ILE A 66 -11.73 -1.93 -14.39
C ILE A 66 -13.05 -1.20 -14.70
N GLY A 67 -13.16 -0.67 -15.92
CA GLY A 67 -14.20 0.32 -16.21
C GLY A 67 -14.07 1.52 -15.28
N ASP A 68 -15.14 1.89 -14.61
CA ASP A 68 -15.14 3.00 -13.64
C ASP A 68 -14.87 2.55 -12.20
N LYS A 69 -14.71 1.25 -11.97
CA LYS A 69 -14.49 0.70 -10.64
C LYS A 69 -13.01 0.71 -10.27
N ILE A 70 -12.67 1.31 -9.13
CA ILE A 70 -11.34 1.21 -8.55
C ILE A 70 -11.16 -0.18 -7.95
N VAL A 71 -10.08 -0.88 -8.35
CA VAL A 71 -9.78 -2.25 -7.92
C VAL A 71 -8.41 -2.39 -7.27
N GLY A 72 -7.61 -1.34 -7.26
CA GLY A 72 -6.31 -1.32 -6.61
C GLY A 72 -5.83 0.09 -6.34
N SER A 73 -5.00 0.25 -5.33
CA SER A 73 -4.36 1.51 -4.98
C SER A 73 -2.94 1.30 -4.48
N ILE A 74 -2.12 2.33 -4.63
CA ILE A 74 -0.77 2.39 -4.07
C ILE A 74 -0.37 3.86 -3.88
N GLN A 75 0.25 4.16 -2.75
CA GLN A 75 0.82 5.47 -2.48
C GLN A 75 2.33 5.42 -2.65
N THR A 76 2.90 6.47 -3.26
CA THR A 76 4.33 6.75 -3.20
C THR A 76 4.54 8.11 -2.54
N LYS A 77 5.54 8.23 -1.68
CA LYS A 77 5.85 9.47 -0.98
C LYS A 77 7.35 9.70 -0.90
N LEU A 78 7.79 10.84 -1.39
CA LEU A 78 9.20 11.23 -1.23
C LEU A 78 9.48 11.56 0.23
N GLN A 79 10.44 10.88 0.83
CA GLN A 79 10.89 11.07 2.19
C GLN A 79 12.42 11.12 2.22
N GLY A 80 12.99 12.32 2.20
CA GLY A 80 14.45 12.49 2.12
C GLY A 80 15.02 11.87 0.85
N GLU A 81 15.89 10.90 0.99
CA GLU A 81 16.54 10.21 -0.13
C GLU A 81 15.80 8.93 -0.58
N ASN A 82 14.62 8.65 0.00
CA ASN A 82 13.85 7.45 -0.29
C ASN A 82 12.45 7.79 -0.76
N VAL A 83 11.84 6.87 -1.50
CA VAL A 83 10.40 6.91 -1.79
C VAL A 83 9.73 5.80 -0.97
N TYR A 84 8.84 6.21 -0.08
CA TYR A 84 8.01 5.32 0.72
C TYR A 84 6.84 4.79 -0.10
N ILE A 85 6.58 3.49 0.02
CA ILE A 85 5.42 2.81 -0.59
C ILE A 85 4.41 2.51 0.53
N GLY A 86 3.18 2.95 0.35
CA GLY A 86 2.10 2.69 1.31
C GLY A 86 0.73 2.53 0.63
N LEU A 87 -0.31 2.32 1.42
CA LEU A 87 -1.69 2.14 0.94
C LEU A 87 -1.81 1.18 -0.24
N PHE A 88 -1.00 0.12 -0.25
CA PHE A 88 -0.96 -0.84 -1.34
C PHE A 88 -2.03 -1.90 -1.10
N ALA A 89 -3.07 -1.83 -1.89
CA ALA A 89 -4.25 -2.69 -1.77
C ALA A 89 -4.78 -3.10 -3.13
N VAL A 90 -5.25 -4.34 -3.23
CA VAL A 90 -5.97 -4.86 -4.40
C VAL A 90 -7.23 -5.52 -3.91
N ASP A 91 -8.36 -5.24 -4.57
CA ASP A 91 -9.64 -5.89 -4.30
C ASP A 91 -9.46 -7.41 -4.41
N GLN A 92 -9.84 -8.14 -3.37
CA GLN A 92 -9.65 -9.58 -3.28
C GLN A 92 -10.25 -10.34 -4.47
N GLN A 93 -11.37 -9.85 -5.01
CA GLN A 93 -12.04 -10.48 -6.17
C GLN A 93 -11.15 -10.44 -7.42
N PHE A 94 -10.20 -9.52 -7.47
CA PHE A 94 -9.32 -9.30 -8.62
C PHE A 94 -7.85 -9.65 -8.32
N GLN A 95 -7.56 -10.24 -7.17
CA GLN A 95 -6.22 -10.75 -6.89
C GLN A 95 -5.90 -11.95 -7.81
N SER A 96 -4.62 -12.26 -7.96
CA SER A 96 -4.14 -13.32 -8.88
C SER A 96 -4.28 -13.01 -10.37
N HIS A 97 -4.62 -11.78 -10.74
CA HIS A 97 -4.68 -11.30 -12.13
C HIS A 97 -3.50 -10.40 -12.51
N GLY A 98 -2.48 -10.31 -11.64
CA GLY A 98 -1.30 -9.49 -11.89
C GLY A 98 -1.47 -7.99 -11.61
N ILE A 99 -2.62 -7.55 -11.10
CA ILE A 99 -2.89 -6.14 -10.82
C ILE A 99 -1.90 -5.57 -9.79
N GLY A 100 -1.67 -6.28 -8.69
CA GLY A 100 -0.74 -5.84 -7.65
C GLY A 100 0.68 -5.65 -8.16
N ARG A 101 1.18 -6.63 -8.91
CA ARG A 101 2.49 -6.54 -9.53
C ARG A 101 2.58 -5.36 -10.49
N SER A 102 1.62 -5.24 -11.40
CA SER A 102 1.60 -4.16 -12.40
C SER A 102 1.49 -2.79 -11.74
N LEU A 103 0.68 -2.66 -10.69
CA LEU A 103 0.51 -1.43 -9.95
C LEU A 103 1.81 -1.01 -9.22
N LEU A 104 2.50 -1.96 -8.60
CA LEU A 104 3.79 -1.71 -7.97
C LEU A 104 4.84 -1.25 -8.99
N GLU A 105 4.98 -1.98 -10.10
CA GLU A 105 5.90 -1.63 -11.18
C GLU A 105 5.59 -0.26 -11.77
N TYR A 106 4.32 0.03 -11.99
CA TYR A 106 3.86 1.33 -12.52
C TYR A 106 4.21 2.47 -11.56
N ALA A 107 3.88 2.33 -10.28
CA ALA A 107 4.17 3.34 -9.27
C ALA A 107 5.67 3.60 -9.12
N GLN A 108 6.48 2.56 -9.15
CA GLN A 108 7.95 2.69 -9.14
C GLN A 108 8.47 3.43 -10.39
N GLY A 109 7.97 3.07 -11.57
CA GLY A 109 8.35 3.71 -12.83
C GLY A 109 7.97 5.19 -12.86
N GLU A 110 6.77 5.53 -12.43
CA GLU A 110 6.32 6.92 -12.37
C GLU A 110 7.14 7.74 -11.34
N SER A 111 7.48 7.15 -10.20
CA SER A 111 8.32 7.81 -9.19
C SER A 111 9.70 8.18 -9.74
N LEU A 112 10.31 7.30 -10.54
CA LEU A 112 11.61 7.55 -11.18
C LEU A 112 11.56 8.73 -12.17
N LYS A 113 10.40 9.05 -12.71
CA LYS A 113 10.22 10.18 -13.65
C LYS A 113 10.10 11.52 -12.94
N ILE A 114 9.58 11.54 -11.71
CA ILE A 114 9.20 12.79 -11.02
C ILE A 114 10.14 13.15 -9.87
N TRP A 115 10.89 12.20 -9.32
CA TRP A 115 11.79 12.45 -8.19
C TRP A 115 13.20 11.91 -8.41
N SER A 116 14.14 12.50 -7.71
CA SER A 116 15.50 11.97 -7.56
C SER A 116 15.64 11.39 -6.16
N PHE A 117 15.95 10.09 -6.08
CA PHE A 117 16.04 9.36 -4.81
C PHE A 117 16.94 8.13 -4.98
N LYS A 118 17.25 7.43 -3.88
CA LYS A 118 18.19 6.31 -3.88
C LYS A 118 17.51 4.94 -3.78
N SER A 119 16.37 4.87 -3.10
CA SER A 119 15.70 3.59 -2.89
C SER A 119 14.21 3.75 -2.60
N PHE A 120 13.47 2.65 -2.86
CA PHE A 120 12.11 2.48 -2.36
C PHE A 120 12.16 1.82 -0.99
N VAL A 121 11.30 2.25 -0.08
CA VAL A 121 11.18 1.66 1.25
C VAL A 121 9.73 1.40 1.58
N MET A 122 9.48 0.35 2.36
CA MET A 122 8.16 0.06 2.90
C MET A 122 8.30 -0.60 4.26
N SER A 123 7.22 -0.56 5.04
CA SER A 123 7.16 -1.19 6.35
C SER A 123 6.06 -2.24 6.34
N VAL A 124 6.39 -3.45 6.75
CA VAL A 124 5.48 -4.61 6.74
C VAL A 124 5.43 -5.21 8.14
N VAL A 125 4.25 -5.61 8.59
CA VAL A 125 4.11 -6.30 9.88
C VAL A 125 5.01 -7.52 9.90
N SER A 126 5.90 -7.58 10.89
CA SER A 126 6.79 -8.72 11.12
C SER A 126 5.96 -9.99 11.36
N GLY A 127 6.35 -11.08 10.73
CA GLY A 127 5.59 -12.34 10.77
C GLY A 127 4.63 -12.55 9.59
N ARG A 128 4.39 -11.51 8.77
CA ARG A 128 3.62 -11.63 7.54
C ARG A 128 4.52 -12.17 6.41
N GLU A 129 4.93 -13.43 6.53
CA GLU A 129 5.94 -14.06 5.66
C GLU A 129 5.52 -14.08 4.19
N GLU A 130 4.26 -14.36 3.90
CA GLU A 130 3.76 -14.38 2.51
C GLU A 130 3.87 -13.01 1.83
N LEU A 131 3.55 -11.95 2.57
CA LEU A 131 3.64 -10.59 2.08
C LEU A 131 5.11 -10.17 1.89
N ILE A 132 5.95 -10.49 2.85
CA ILE A 132 7.40 -10.24 2.75
C ILE A 132 7.95 -10.95 1.53
N ASP A 133 7.65 -12.22 1.32
CA ASP A 133 8.10 -13.00 0.17
C ASP A 133 7.65 -12.40 -1.16
N PHE A 134 6.43 -11.86 -1.20
CA PHE A 134 5.93 -11.14 -2.37
C PHE A 134 6.86 -9.99 -2.77
N TYR A 135 7.32 -9.20 -1.80
CA TYR A 135 8.23 -8.09 -2.06
C TYR A 135 9.65 -8.53 -2.34
N LEU A 136 10.15 -9.57 -1.66
CA LEU A 136 11.49 -10.11 -1.92
C LEU A 136 11.61 -10.60 -3.36
N ARG A 137 10.59 -11.26 -3.89
CA ARG A 137 10.58 -11.68 -5.31
C ARG A 137 10.61 -10.51 -6.29
N ARG A 138 10.30 -9.29 -5.83
CA ARG A 138 10.30 -8.07 -6.66
C ARG A 138 11.50 -7.18 -6.44
N GLY A 139 12.53 -7.72 -5.79
CA GLY A 139 13.83 -7.07 -5.63
C GLY A 139 13.99 -6.29 -4.33
N TYR A 140 13.02 -6.35 -3.42
CA TYR A 140 13.18 -5.78 -2.09
C TYR A 140 14.04 -6.68 -1.22
N GLU A 141 14.76 -6.08 -0.28
CA GLU A 141 15.54 -6.79 0.72
C GLU A 141 15.08 -6.41 2.12
N LYS A 142 15.09 -7.39 3.01
CA LYS A 142 14.82 -7.19 4.43
C LYS A 142 16.00 -6.44 5.05
N THR A 143 15.71 -5.34 5.74
CA THR A 143 16.73 -4.62 6.51
C THR A 143 16.73 -5.08 7.96
N ASP A 144 17.71 -4.63 8.76
CA ASP A 144 17.74 -4.87 10.20
C ASP A 144 16.91 -3.85 10.99
N ALA A 145 16.23 -2.93 10.29
CA ALA A 145 15.41 -1.91 10.92
C ALA A 145 14.01 -2.45 11.25
N TYR A 146 13.62 -2.29 12.50
CA TYR A 146 12.28 -2.60 13.00
C TYR A 146 11.68 -1.35 13.60
N LEU A 147 10.41 -1.11 13.31
CA LEU A 147 9.65 0.03 13.82
C LEU A 147 8.51 -0.46 14.68
N ASP A 148 8.13 0.34 15.67
CA ASP A 148 6.90 0.13 16.40
C ASP A 148 5.70 0.36 15.47
N PHE A 149 4.62 -0.39 15.70
CA PHE A 149 3.38 -0.16 14.97
C PHE A 149 2.87 1.24 15.34
N PRO A 150 2.54 2.10 14.34
CA PRO A 150 2.16 3.47 14.64
C PRO A 150 0.85 3.54 15.42
N GLU A 151 0.77 4.47 16.36
CA GLU A 151 -0.45 4.75 17.11
C GLU A 151 -1.42 5.59 16.26
N SER A 152 -2.72 5.30 16.39
CA SER A 152 -3.78 6.05 15.73
C SER A 152 -5.12 5.79 16.42
N ASP A 153 -6.00 6.80 16.38
CA ASP A 153 -7.38 6.63 16.80
C ASP A 153 -8.21 5.75 15.85
N LEU A 154 -7.71 5.51 14.64
CA LEU A 154 -8.38 4.71 13.62
C LEU A 154 -8.27 3.22 13.85
N TRP A 155 -7.20 2.75 14.51
CA TRP A 155 -6.91 1.33 14.66
C TRP A 155 -6.32 0.96 16.01
N ASN A 156 -6.45 -0.33 16.35
CA ASN A 156 -5.84 -0.94 17.52
C ASN A 156 -5.16 -2.25 17.11
N PRO A 157 -3.83 -2.39 17.30
CA PRO A 157 -3.19 -3.68 17.13
C PRO A 157 -3.62 -4.65 18.23
N CYS A 158 -3.82 -5.93 17.87
CA CYS A 158 -4.26 -6.98 18.79
C CYS A 158 -3.15 -7.45 19.72
N SER A 159 -1.90 -7.06 19.44
CA SER A 159 -0.72 -7.39 20.24
C SER A 159 0.35 -6.33 20.01
N ASP A 160 1.49 -6.45 20.69
CA ASP A 160 2.64 -5.59 20.45
C ASP A 160 3.30 -5.95 19.12
N LEU A 161 2.93 -5.24 18.06
CA LEU A 161 3.40 -5.50 16.70
C LEU A 161 4.64 -4.68 16.38
N LYS A 162 5.54 -5.31 15.61
CA LYS A 162 6.68 -4.63 14.98
C LYS A 162 6.54 -4.64 13.47
N LEU A 163 7.08 -3.61 12.84
CA LEU A 163 7.19 -3.52 11.39
C LEU A 163 8.65 -3.76 10.99
N VAL A 164 8.87 -4.60 10.00
CA VAL A 164 10.17 -4.72 9.36
C VAL A 164 10.23 -3.79 8.16
N VAL A 165 11.36 -3.09 8.01
CA VAL A 165 11.58 -2.20 6.87
C VAL A 165 12.19 -3.02 5.73
N LEU A 166 11.54 -2.97 4.57
CA LEU A 166 12.03 -3.54 3.32
C LEU A 166 12.55 -2.41 2.43
N LYS A 167 13.61 -2.68 1.68
CA LYS A 167 14.29 -1.67 0.86
C LYS A 167 14.67 -2.23 -0.50
N LYS A 168 14.50 -1.42 -1.55
CA LYS A 168 14.95 -1.72 -2.90
C LYS A 168 15.78 -0.56 -3.42
N GLU A 169 17.07 -0.79 -3.64
CA GLU A 169 17.96 0.19 -4.27
C GLU A 169 17.60 0.35 -5.76
N ILE A 170 17.77 1.56 -6.28
CA ILE A 170 17.59 1.83 -7.71
C ILE A 170 18.92 1.90 -8.43
#